data_475166a61936e555bb1198e29c0052e0
#
_entry.id   475166a61936e555bb1198e29c0052e0
#
_cell.length_a   1.000
_cell.length_b   1.000
_cell.length_c   1.000
_cell.angle_alpha   90.00
_cell.angle_beta   90.00
_cell.angle_gamma   90.00
#
_symmetry.space_group_name_H-M   'P 1'
#
loop_
_entity.id
_entity.type
_entity.pdbx_description
1 polymer ?
#
loop_
_entity_poly.entity_id
_entity_poly.type
_entity_poly.pdbx_seq_one_letter_code
_entity_poly.pdbx_strand_id
1 'polypeptide(L)'
;MVITRGLGLNPGLPGLALACGLLAAALSYIAGLARWWLWIQAGFAPVLVLALGLQMPPWIFLTAFLVLLAVYWSTFRTQVPLYLSSSKVWHAIEALLPPSTAHKPFSFIDLGSGLGGVLTHLARARPDGRYTGVESAPLPWLWSWLRIRLGGHQQCSVRWGSLWDCQLQDYDVIFAYLSPVPMQELWQKARTEMRPGSLFISSTFSVPDQTPHQSIAVEDMHQTKLLVWRM
;
A
#
# COMPACT_ATOMS: atom_id res chain seq x y z
N MET A 1 -3.46 -39.92 -13.68
CA MET A 1 -4.76 -40.55 -14.10
C MET A 1 -5.72 -40.76 -12.91
N VAL A 2 -5.25 -41.12 -11.73
CA VAL A 2 -6.12 -41.35 -10.53
C VAL A 2 -6.74 -40.05 -9.96
N ILE A 3 -5.97 -38.97 -9.93
CA ILE A 3 -6.38 -37.64 -9.36
C ILE A 3 -7.51 -36.99 -10.20
N THR A 4 -7.47 -37.12 -11.52
CA THR A 4 -8.46 -36.50 -12.42
C THR A 4 -9.84 -37.15 -12.36
N ARG A 5 -9.94 -38.46 -12.05
CA ARG A 5 -11.22 -39.14 -11.85
C ARG A 5 -11.95 -38.79 -10.56
N GLY A 6 -11.18 -38.50 -9.49
CA GLY A 6 -11.76 -38.07 -8.21
C GLY A 6 -12.33 -36.65 -8.23
N LEU A 7 -11.88 -35.80 -9.16
CA LEU A 7 -12.32 -34.40 -9.30
C LEU A 7 -13.39 -34.22 -10.39
N GLY A 8 -13.89 -35.29 -11.04
CA GLY A 8 -14.86 -35.19 -12.12
C GLY A 8 -14.40 -34.47 -13.39
N LEU A 9 -13.08 -34.27 -13.56
CA LEU A 9 -12.49 -33.59 -14.70
C LEU A 9 -12.33 -34.53 -15.89
N ASN A 10 -12.58 -34.02 -17.12
CA ASN A 10 -12.23 -34.72 -18.34
C ASN A 10 -10.70 -34.98 -18.37
N PRO A 11 -10.24 -36.23 -18.59
CA PRO A 11 -8.82 -36.57 -18.57
C PRO A 11 -7.95 -35.78 -19.55
N GLY A 12 -8.55 -35.23 -20.63
CA GLY A 12 -7.87 -34.36 -21.59
C GLY A 12 -7.70 -32.90 -21.15
N LEU A 13 -8.52 -32.42 -20.21
CA LEU A 13 -8.46 -31.03 -19.76
C LEU A 13 -7.14 -30.62 -19.08
N PRO A 14 -6.54 -31.41 -18.18
CA PRO A 14 -5.26 -31.05 -17.56
C PRO A 14 -4.13 -30.93 -18.58
N GLY A 15 -4.08 -31.83 -19.58
CA GLY A 15 -3.08 -31.78 -20.65
C GLY A 15 -3.24 -30.54 -21.52
N LEU A 16 -4.50 -30.20 -21.89
CA LEU A 16 -4.79 -28.97 -22.63
C LEU A 16 -4.41 -27.72 -21.82
N ALA A 17 -4.76 -27.68 -20.53
CA ALA A 17 -4.44 -26.57 -19.66
C ALA A 17 -2.91 -26.34 -19.54
N LEU A 18 -2.12 -27.42 -19.40
CA LEU A 18 -0.66 -27.34 -19.41
C LEU A 18 -0.14 -26.82 -20.74
N ALA A 19 -0.62 -27.31 -21.87
CA ALA A 19 -0.22 -26.84 -23.19
C ALA A 19 -0.53 -25.35 -23.37
N CYS A 20 -1.73 -24.90 -22.97
CA CYS A 20 -2.13 -23.48 -23.00
C CYS A 20 -1.23 -22.62 -22.13
N GLY A 21 -0.92 -23.07 -20.90
CA GLY A 21 -0.05 -22.34 -19.99
C GLY A 21 1.39 -22.20 -20.52
N LEU A 22 1.95 -23.27 -21.05
CA LEU A 22 3.30 -23.28 -21.65
C LEU A 22 3.35 -22.37 -22.89
N LEU A 23 2.34 -22.44 -23.74
CA LEU A 23 2.25 -21.57 -24.92
C LEU A 23 2.15 -20.08 -24.51
N ALA A 24 1.31 -19.76 -23.54
CA ALA A 24 1.18 -18.40 -23.01
C ALA A 24 2.50 -17.88 -22.40
N ALA A 25 3.23 -18.73 -21.67
CA ALA A 25 4.54 -18.38 -21.13
C ALA A 25 5.57 -18.17 -22.26
N ALA A 26 5.58 -19.02 -23.28
CA ALA A 26 6.46 -18.87 -24.44
C ALA A 26 6.20 -17.56 -25.20
N LEU A 27 4.92 -17.24 -25.46
CA LEU A 27 4.53 -15.96 -26.09
C LEU A 27 4.92 -14.76 -25.23
N SER A 28 4.75 -14.85 -23.91
CA SER A 28 5.18 -13.80 -22.97
C SER A 28 6.70 -13.59 -22.97
N TYR A 29 7.48 -14.68 -23.09
CA TYR A 29 8.93 -14.60 -23.23
C TYR A 29 9.34 -13.92 -24.54
N ILE A 30 8.71 -14.30 -25.67
CA ILE A 30 8.96 -13.69 -26.98
C ILE A 30 8.57 -12.20 -26.98
N ALA A 31 7.46 -11.83 -26.30
CA ALA A 31 7.02 -10.46 -26.13
C ALA A 31 7.88 -9.61 -25.21
N GLY A 32 8.92 -10.18 -24.58
CA GLY A 32 9.84 -9.45 -23.71
C GLY A 32 9.25 -9.06 -22.35
N LEU A 33 8.19 -9.73 -21.88
CA LEU A 33 7.59 -9.46 -20.57
C LEU A 33 8.56 -9.82 -19.44
N ALA A 34 8.40 -9.16 -18.28
CA ALA A 34 9.22 -9.42 -17.11
C ALA A 34 9.15 -10.91 -16.70
N ARG A 35 10.30 -11.50 -16.29
CA ARG A 35 10.45 -12.95 -16.05
C ARG A 35 9.44 -13.57 -15.08
N TRP A 36 8.94 -12.79 -14.11
CA TRP A 36 7.94 -13.27 -13.16
C TRP A 36 6.57 -13.53 -13.79
N TRP A 37 6.24 -12.87 -14.93
CA TRP A 37 5.04 -13.14 -15.71
C TRP A 37 5.02 -14.56 -16.31
N LEU A 38 6.17 -15.13 -16.63
CA LEU A 38 6.26 -16.47 -17.22
C LEU A 38 5.63 -17.54 -16.31
N TRP A 39 5.87 -17.44 -15.00
CA TRP A 39 5.30 -18.37 -14.03
C TRP A 39 3.79 -18.19 -13.87
N ILE A 40 3.32 -16.95 -13.90
CA ILE A 40 1.88 -16.65 -13.86
C ILE A 40 1.19 -17.23 -15.09
N GLN A 41 1.72 -16.98 -16.27
CA GLN A 41 1.16 -17.47 -17.52
C GLN A 41 1.20 -19.01 -17.61
N ALA A 42 2.29 -19.64 -17.23
CA ALA A 42 2.41 -21.09 -17.22
C ALA A 42 1.43 -21.76 -16.24
N GLY A 43 1.22 -21.15 -15.08
CA GLY A 43 0.39 -21.70 -14.00
C GLY A 43 -1.10 -21.40 -14.12
N PHE A 44 -1.49 -20.30 -14.81
CA PHE A 44 -2.88 -19.80 -14.79
C PHE A 44 -3.90 -20.85 -15.24
N ALA A 45 -3.74 -21.42 -16.45
CA ALA A 45 -4.71 -22.39 -16.97
C ALA A 45 -4.74 -23.70 -16.17
N PRO A 46 -3.60 -24.32 -15.76
CA PRO A 46 -3.59 -25.47 -14.88
C PRO A 46 -4.26 -25.22 -13.53
N VAL A 47 -3.97 -24.11 -12.89
CA VAL A 47 -4.57 -23.73 -11.59
C VAL A 47 -6.08 -23.51 -11.72
N LEU A 48 -6.52 -22.87 -12.80
CA LEU A 48 -7.94 -22.67 -13.08
C LEU A 48 -8.69 -24.02 -13.24
N VAL A 49 -8.14 -24.95 -14.03
CA VAL A 49 -8.74 -26.28 -14.21
C VAL A 49 -8.77 -27.06 -12.89
N LEU A 50 -7.71 -26.96 -12.08
CA LEU A 50 -7.67 -27.56 -10.75
C LEU A 50 -8.74 -26.95 -9.83
N ALA A 51 -8.83 -25.61 -9.80
CA ALA A 51 -9.83 -24.90 -8.98
C ALA A 51 -11.27 -25.27 -9.34
N LEU A 52 -11.58 -25.38 -10.64
CA LEU A 52 -12.88 -25.84 -11.12
C LEU A 52 -13.16 -27.31 -10.71
N GLY A 53 -12.12 -28.16 -10.70
CA GLY A 53 -12.22 -29.56 -10.26
C GLY A 53 -12.46 -29.73 -8.77
N LEU A 54 -12.10 -28.73 -7.94
CA LEU A 54 -12.34 -28.75 -6.49
C LEU A 54 -13.82 -28.55 -6.13
N GLN A 55 -14.71 -28.28 -7.12
CA GLN A 55 -16.13 -28.03 -6.92
C GLN A 55 -16.44 -27.07 -5.76
N MET A 56 -15.60 -26.02 -5.63
CA MET A 56 -15.76 -25.03 -4.56
C MET A 56 -17.10 -24.30 -4.70
N PRO A 57 -17.82 -24.07 -3.60
CA PRO A 57 -19.07 -23.33 -3.64
C PRO A 57 -18.87 -21.94 -4.27
N PRO A 58 -19.77 -21.49 -5.17
CA PRO A 58 -19.62 -20.22 -5.90
C PRO A 58 -19.46 -19.00 -5.00
N TRP A 59 -19.98 -19.03 -3.77
CA TRP A 59 -19.85 -17.94 -2.81
C TRP A 59 -18.40 -17.65 -2.40
N ILE A 60 -17.50 -18.67 -2.46
CA ILE A 60 -16.06 -18.46 -2.16
C ILE A 60 -15.44 -17.49 -3.16
N PHE A 61 -15.75 -17.67 -4.46
CA PHE A 61 -15.25 -16.80 -5.52
C PHE A 61 -15.84 -15.39 -5.37
N LEU A 62 -17.13 -15.28 -5.06
CA LEU A 62 -17.77 -13.99 -4.79
C LEU A 62 -17.15 -13.31 -3.58
N THR A 63 -16.92 -14.04 -2.50
CA THR A 63 -16.27 -13.48 -1.29
C THR A 63 -14.86 -13.00 -1.59
N ALA A 64 -14.05 -13.81 -2.29
CA ALA A 64 -12.71 -13.42 -2.69
C ALA A 64 -12.72 -12.14 -3.56
N PHE A 65 -13.64 -12.08 -4.52
CA PHE A 65 -13.83 -10.88 -5.35
C PHE A 65 -14.22 -9.66 -4.52
N LEU A 66 -15.17 -9.76 -3.61
CA LEU A 66 -15.61 -8.66 -2.75
C LEU A 66 -14.50 -8.19 -1.81
N VAL A 67 -13.68 -9.13 -1.28
CA VAL A 67 -12.51 -8.79 -0.47
C VAL A 67 -11.49 -8.01 -1.30
N LEU A 68 -11.14 -8.50 -2.49
CA LEU A 68 -10.24 -7.79 -3.39
C LEU A 68 -10.78 -6.41 -3.78
N LEU A 69 -12.07 -6.35 -4.11
CA LEU A 69 -12.74 -5.08 -4.42
C LEU A 69 -12.63 -4.10 -3.25
N ALA A 70 -12.83 -4.55 -2.02
CA ALA A 70 -12.76 -3.69 -0.85
C ALA A 70 -11.32 -3.27 -0.47
N VAL A 71 -10.31 -4.11 -0.79
CA VAL A 71 -8.88 -3.75 -0.63
C VAL A 71 -8.45 -2.71 -1.66
N TYR A 72 -8.84 -2.91 -2.93
CA TYR A 72 -8.42 -2.06 -4.05
C TYR A 72 -9.49 -1.05 -4.47
N TRP A 73 -10.45 -0.77 -3.58
CA TRP A 73 -11.63 0.07 -3.85
C TRP A 73 -11.33 1.39 -4.54
N SER A 74 -10.30 2.08 -4.08
CA SER A 74 -9.92 3.40 -4.59
C SER A 74 -8.89 3.35 -5.72
N THR A 75 -8.20 2.23 -5.91
CA THR A 75 -7.05 2.13 -6.83
C THR A 75 -7.42 2.49 -8.28
N PHE A 76 -8.63 2.11 -8.72
CA PHE A 76 -9.10 2.43 -10.07
C PHE A 76 -9.22 3.94 -10.31
N ARG A 77 -9.61 4.71 -9.28
CA ARG A 77 -9.80 6.17 -9.37
C ARG A 77 -8.53 6.95 -9.06
N THR A 78 -7.79 6.51 -8.05
CA THR A 78 -6.63 7.24 -7.52
C THR A 78 -5.33 6.82 -8.18
N GLN A 79 -5.31 5.67 -8.85
CA GLN A 79 -4.12 5.01 -9.41
C GLN A 79 -3.02 4.79 -8.36
N VAL A 80 -3.41 4.70 -7.10
CA VAL A 80 -2.53 4.39 -5.97
C VAL A 80 -2.87 3.00 -5.45
N PRO A 81 -2.07 1.98 -5.77
CA PRO A 81 -2.23 0.66 -5.16
C PRO A 81 -1.83 0.68 -3.69
N LEU A 82 -2.20 -0.37 -2.95
CA LEU A 82 -1.80 -0.51 -1.55
C LEU A 82 -0.30 -0.82 -1.48
N TYR A 83 0.50 0.18 -1.13
CA TYR A 83 1.91 0.01 -0.80
C TYR A 83 2.09 -0.18 0.69
N LEU A 84 2.93 -1.16 1.07
CA LEU A 84 3.28 -1.41 2.46
C LEU A 84 4.74 -1.02 2.71
N SER A 85 4.94 -0.04 3.58
CA SER A 85 6.27 0.37 4.02
C SER A 85 6.86 -0.63 5.01
N SER A 86 8.18 -0.80 4.98
CA SER A 86 8.91 -1.68 5.88
C SER A 86 9.13 -1.05 7.26
N SER A 87 9.42 -1.89 8.26
CA SER A 87 9.79 -1.39 9.59
C SER A 87 11.03 -0.49 9.58
N LYS A 88 11.96 -0.71 8.65
CA LYS A 88 13.14 0.15 8.48
C LYS A 88 12.76 1.55 8.03
N VAL A 89 11.76 1.67 7.15
CA VAL A 89 11.18 2.96 6.74
C VAL A 89 10.55 3.65 7.94
N TRP A 90 9.83 2.92 8.80
CA TRP A 90 9.21 3.50 9.99
C TRP A 90 10.23 4.09 10.97
N HIS A 91 11.34 3.39 11.22
CA HIS A 91 12.45 3.92 12.05
C HIS A 91 13.12 5.15 11.41
N ALA A 92 13.25 5.15 10.08
CA ALA A 92 13.81 6.31 9.38
C ALA A 92 12.89 7.54 9.48
N ILE A 93 11.55 7.34 9.43
CA ILE A 93 10.58 8.43 9.66
C ILE A 93 10.66 8.91 11.10
N GLU A 94 10.76 8.00 12.08
CA GLU A 94 10.88 8.33 13.50
C GLU A 94 12.05 9.29 13.77
N ALA A 95 13.21 9.05 13.13
CA ALA A 95 14.39 9.91 13.26
C ALA A 95 14.20 11.33 12.68
N LEU A 96 13.19 11.52 11.83
CA LEU A 96 12.87 12.83 11.23
C LEU A 96 11.84 13.62 12.03
N LEU A 97 11.19 13.00 13.02
CA LEU A 97 10.16 13.68 13.79
C LEU A 97 10.74 14.83 14.61
N PRO A 98 9.98 15.92 14.78
CA PRO A 98 10.42 17.05 15.59
C PRO A 98 10.79 16.64 17.01
N PRO A 99 11.73 17.34 17.65
CA PRO A 99 12.04 17.11 19.06
C PRO A 99 10.81 17.39 19.92
N SER A 100 10.67 16.59 20.97
CA SER A 100 9.60 16.76 21.96
C SER A 100 9.75 18.11 22.67
N THR A 101 8.69 18.89 22.69
CA THR A 101 8.60 20.09 23.54
C THR A 101 7.59 19.83 24.66
N ALA A 102 7.95 20.19 25.88
CA ALA A 102 7.17 19.89 27.09
C ALA A 102 5.72 20.43 27.08
N HIS A 103 5.37 21.30 26.14
CA HIS A 103 4.10 22.03 26.18
C HIS A 103 3.18 21.81 24.97
N LYS A 104 3.65 21.16 23.88
CA LYS A 104 2.82 20.92 22.71
C LYS A 104 3.21 19.62 22.00
N PRO A 105 2.30 18.63 21.92
CA PRO A 105 2.54 17.45 21.09
C PRO A 105 2.60 17.88 19.63
N PHE A 106 3.57 17.33 18.88
CA PHE A 106 3.61 17.52 17.44
C PHE A 106 2.49 16.70 16.77
N SER A 107 2.08 17.14 15.60
CA SER A 107 1.02 16.51 14.80
C SER A 107 1.59 15.88 13.53
N PHE A 108 1.28 14.62 13.31
CA PHE A 108 1.70 13.82 12.16
C PHE A 108 0.48 13.32 11.40
N ILE A 109 0.52 13.36 10.06
CA ILE A 109 -0.48 12.71 9.22
C ILE A 109 0.17 11.78 8.19
N ASP A 110 -0.44 10.59 8.03
CA ASP A 110 -0.12 9.60 7.00
C ASP A 110 -1.23 9.61 5.94
N LEU A 111 -0.90 10.12 4.76
CA LEU A 111 -1.81 10.23 3.62
C LEU A 111 -1.82 8.93 2.82
N GLY A 112 -2.89 8.16 2.92
CA GLY A 112 -2.97 6.78 2.42
C GLY A 112 -2.37 5.80 3.42
N SER A 113 -2.83 5.85 4.67
CA SER A 113 -2.21 5.14 5.80
C SER A 113 -2.29 3.60 5.72
N GLY A 114 -3.01 3.06 4.74
CA GLY A 114 -3.13 1.62 4.52
C GLY A 114 -3.54 0.87 5.77
N LEU A 115 -2.71 -0.08 6.19
CA LEU A 115 -2.96 -0.92 7.37
C LEU A 115 -2.55 -0.27 8.71
N GLY A 116 -2.16 1.02 8.72
CA GLY A 116 -1.82 1.77 9.93
C GLY A 116 -0.52 1.38 10.62
N GLY A 117 0.40 0.73 9.90
CA GLY A 117 1.67 0.26 10.46
C GLY A 117 2.56 1.40 10.93
N VAL A 118 2.70 2.45 10.13
CA VAL A 118 3.46 3.67 10.46
C VAL A 118 2.91 4.31 11.73
N LEU A 119 1.60 4.54 11.78
CA LEU A 119 0.94 5.22 12.91
C LEU A 119 1.19 4.49 14.23
N THR A 120 0.97 3.17 14.25
CA THR A 120 1.11 2.38 15.49
C THR A 120 2.57 2.22 15.90
N HIS A 121 3.51 2.19 14.96
CA HIS A 121 4.94 2.18 15.28
C HIS A 121 5.37 3.52 15.90
N LEU A 122 5.06 4.63 15.23
CA LEU A 122 5.45 5.97 15.72
C LEU A 122 4.81 6.29 17.07
N ALA A 123 3.57 5.88 17.29
CA ALA A 123 2.90 6.09 18.57
C ALA A 123 3.54 5.35 19.74
N ARG A 124 4.17 4.19 19.48
CA ARG A 124 4.94 3.44 20.50
C ARG A 124 6.30 4.08 20.75
N ALA A 125 6.99 4.46 19.68
CA ALA A 125 8.33 5.05 19.74
C ALA A 125 8.31 6.48 20.31
N ARG A 126 7.31 7.26 19.92
CA ARG A 126 7.16 8.68 20.28
C ARG A 126 5.73 8.95 20.81
N PRO A 127 5.47 8.62 22.09
CA PRO A 127 4.13 8.80 22.68
C PRO A 127 3.74 10.27 22.88
N ASP A 128 4.65 11.19 22.70
CA ASP A 128 4.49 12.64 22.77
C ASP A 128 3.88 13.28 21.51
N GLY A 129 3.66 12.50 20.43
CA GLY A 129 3.03 12.95 19.19
C GLY A 129 1.54 12.61 19.11
N ARG A 130 0.85 13.27 18.18
CA ARG A 130 -0.50 12.93 17.71
C ARG A 130 -0.43 12.43 16.29
N TYR A 131 -1.01 11.26 16.01
CA TYR A 131 -0.88 10.56 14.74
C TYR A 131 -2.24 10.38 14.10
N THR A 132 -2.40 10.91 12.92
CA THR A 132 -3.63 10.77 12.11
C THR A 132 -3.31 9.99 10.85
N GLY A 133 -4.17 9.05 10.47
CA GLY A 133 -4.14 8.40 9.18
C GLY A 133 -5.38 8.78 8.38
N VAL A 134 -5.26 8.80 7.06
CA VAL A 134 -6.39 8.90 6.15
C VAL A 134 -6.28 7.78 5.14
N GLU A 135 -7.36 7.01 4.99
CA GLU A 135 -7.42 5.87 4.08
C GLU A 135 -8.76 5.85 3.35
N SER A 136 -8.71 5.68 2.03
CA SER A 136 -9.89 5.67 1.17
C SER A 136 -10.47 4.28 0.93
N ALA A 137 -9.65 3.24 1.02
CA ALA A 137 -10.07 1.86 0.85
C ALA A 137 -10.68 1.31 2.14
N PRO A 138 -11.91 0.72 2.09
CA PRO A 138 -12.67 0.36 3.29
C PRO A 138 -12.01 -0.73 4.12
N LEU A 139 -11.43 -1.77 3.52
CA LEU A 139 -10.78 -2.84 4.27
C LEU A 139 -9.46 -2.42 4.92
N PRO A 140 -8.53 -1.74 4.24
CA PRO A 140 -7.33 -1.18 4.87
C PRO A 140 -7.68 -0.21 6.02
N TRP A 141 -8.67 0.67 5.81
CA TRP A 141 -9.14 1.57 6.86
C TRP A 141 -9.67 0.80 8.09
N LEU A 142 -10.55 -0.19 7.87
CA LEU A 142 -11.12 -1.00 8.97
C LEU A 142 -10.02 -1.74 9.74
N TRP A 143 -9.05 -2.31 9.02
CA TRP A 143 -7.91 -2.99 9.64
C TRP A 143 -7.06 -2.02 10.47
N SER A 144 -6.75 -0.84 9.93
CA SER A 144 -6.02 0.20 10.64
C SER A 144 -6.76 0.63 11.92
N TRP A 145 -8.06 0.86 11.81
CA TRP A 145 -8.91 1.22 12.94
C TRP A 145 -8.90 0.14 14.04
N LEU A 146 -9.08 -1.13 13.66
CA LEU A 146 -9.00 -2.25 14.60
C LEU A 146 -7.62 -2.34 15.26
N ARG A 147 -6.55 -2.22 14.49
CA ARG A 147 -5.18 -2.24 14.99
C ARG A 147 -4.94 -1.15 16.03
N ILE A 148 -5.39 0.07 15.79
CA ILE A 148 -5.27 1.20 16.70
C ILE A 148 -6.07 0.94 17.98
N ARG A 149 -7.31 0.49 17.86
CA ARG A 149 -8.22 0.22 19.00
C ARG A 149 -7.71 -0.92 19.88
N LEU A 150 -7.37 -2.05 19.28
CA LEU A 150 -6.88 -3.23 19.99
C LEU A 150 -5.48 -3.02 20.58
N GLY A 151 -4.66 -2.16 19.93
CA GLY A 151 -3.33 -1.80 20.42
C GLY A 151 -3.32 -0.75 21.53
N GLY A 152 -4.47 -0.15 21.90
CA GLY A 152 -4.58 0.86 22.94
C GLY A 152 -3.89 2.20 22.61
N HIS A 153 -3.67 2.50 21.32
CA HIS A 153 -2.96 3.70 20.87
C HIS A 153 -3.88 4.94 20.89
N GLN A 154 -4.07 5.54 22.05
CA GLN A 154 -4.97 6.69 22.25
C GLN A 154 -4.57 7.94 21.46
N GLN A 155 -3.28 8.11 21.16
CA GLN A 155 -2.73 9.21 20.36
C GLN A 155 -2.87 9.00 18.84
N CYS A 156 -3.40 7.85 18.41
CA CYS A 156 -3.65 7.52 17.02
C CYS A 156 -5.13 7.65 16.66
N SER A 157 -5.39 8.15 15.47
CA SER A 157 -6.70 8.10 14.83
C SER A 157 -6.56 7.76 13.35
N VAL A 158 -7.57 7.11 12.78
CA VAL A 158 -7.66 6.89 11.32
C VAL A 158 -9.03 7.31 10.83
N ARG A 159 -9.07 8.11 9.78
CA ARG A 159 -10.30 8.59 9.13
C ARG A 159 -10.48 7.85 7.81
N TRP A 160 -11.71 7.46 7.53
CA TRP A 160 -12.09 7.00 6.20
C TRP A 160 -12.38 8.21 5.33
N GLY A 161 -11.69 8.36 4.22
CA GLY A 161 -11.88 9.49 3.34
C GLY A 161 -10.74 9.72 2.36
N SER A 162 -10.83 10.82 1.64
CA SER A 162 -9.83 11.23 0.67
C SER A 162 -8.72 12.06 1.35
N LEU A 163 -7.48 11.88 0.89
CA LEU A 163 -6.36 12.74 1.28
C LEU A 163 -6.58 14.20 0.85
N TRP A 164 -7.38 14.42 -0.19
CA TRP A 164 -7.69 15.75 -0.70
C TRP A 164 -8.56 16.57 0.23
N ASP A 165 -9.34 15.90 1.13
CA ASP A 165 -10.20 16.54 2.12
C ASP A 165 -9.46 16.90 3.41
N CYS A 166 -8.14 16.61 3.48
CA CYS A 166 -7.33 16.93 4.65
C CYS A 166 -6.83 18.37 4.60
N GLN A 167 -6.88 19.05 5.73
CA GLN A 167 -6.27 20.36 5.91
C GLN A 167 -4.82 20.17 6.39
N LEU A 168 -3.84 20.34 5.49
CA LEU A 168 -2.45 20.06 5.80
C LEU A 168 -1.82 21.04 6.78
N GLN A 169 -2.41 22.23 6.93
CA GLN A 169 -1.99 23.24 7.90
C GLN A 169 -2.07 22.78 9.36
N ASP A 170 -2.86 21.73 9.66
CA ASP A 170 -3.04 21.24 11.02
C ASP A 170 -1.86 20.35 11.49
N TYR A 171 -0.94 20.03 10.58
CA TYR A 171 0.10 19.03 10.84
C TYR A 171 1.49 19.62 10.75
N ASP A 172 2.38 19.15 11.64
CA ASP A 172 3.80 19.50 11.64
C ASP A 172 4.60 18.59 10.70
N VAL A 173 4.13 17.35 10.51
CA VAL A 173 4.76 16.37 9.61
C VAL A 173 3.69 15.69 8.77
N ILE A 174 3.85 15.76 7.46
CA ILE A 174 3.00 15.07 6.48
C ILE A 174 3.84 13.97 5.83
N PHE A 175 3.35 12.75 5.90
CA PHE A 175 3.95 11.58 5.24
C PHE A 175 3.03 11.07 4.13
N ALA A 176 3.63 10.64 3.02
CA ALA A 176 2.93 10.05 1.90
C ALA A 176 3.74 8.90 1.29
N TYR A 177 3.10 7.74 1.13
CA TYR A 177 3.61 6.63 0.34
C TYR A 177 2.56 6.24 -0.70
N LEU A 178 2.50 6.99 -1.76
CA LEU A 178 1.48 6.91 -2.79
C LEU A 178 2.05 6.30 -4.10
N SER A 179 1.56 6.77 -5.26
CA SER A 179 2.15 6.52 -6.57
C SER A 179 2.68 7.84 -7.16
N PRO A 180 3.39 7.83 -8.29
CA PRO A 180 3.83 9.06 -8.94
C PRO A 180 2.69 9.99 -9.36
N VAL A 181 1.51 9.41 -9.64
CA VAL A 181 0.38 10.13 -10.25
C VAL A 181 -0.11 11.32 -9.43
N PRO A 182 -0.45 11.19 -8.15
CA PRO A 182 -0.96 12.32 -7.36
C PRO A 182 0.13 13.28 -6.86
N MET A 183 1.42 12.97 -7.05
CA MET A 183 2.50 13.70 -6.37
C MET A 183 2.59 15.16 -6.73
N GLN A 184 2.33 15.54 -7.98
CA GLN A 184 2.37 16.94 -8.41
C GLN A 184 1.23 17.75 -7.80
N GLU A 185 0.00 17.21 -7.82
CA GLU A 185 -1.16 17.87 -7.24
C GLU A 185 -1.04 17.95 -5.71
N LEU A 186 -0.57 16.87 -5.08
CA LEU A 186 -0.32 16.85 -3.64
C LEU A 186 0.73 17.88 -3.22
N TRP A 187 1.77 18.09 -4.04
CA TRP A 187 2.77 19.12 -3.79
C TRP A 187 2.18 20.53 -3.86
N GLN A 188 1.32 20.80 -4.84
CA GLN A 188 0.62 22.10 -4.93
C GLN A 188 -0.22 22.35 -3.68
N LYS A 189 -0.98 21.34 -3.24
CA LYS A 189 -1.74 21.40 -1.98
C LYS A 189 -0.82 21.63 -0.78
N ALA A 190 0.29 20.92 -0.68
CA ALA A 190 1.25 21.06 0.40
C ALA A 190 1.82 22.49 0.46
N ARG A 191 2.24 23.05 -0.69
CA ARG A 191 2.76 24.42 -0.76
C ARG A 191 1.75 25.49 -0.37
N THR A 192 0.47 25.23 -0.62
CA THR A 192 -0.60 26.20 -0.33
C THR A 192 -1.04 26.14 1.12
N GLU A 193 -1.08 24.94 1.70
CA GLU A 193 -1.71 24.74 3.00
C GLU A 193 -0.73 24.55 4.16
N MET A 194 0.46 23.97 3.90
CA MET A 194 1.38 23.64 4.98
C MET A 194 2.01 24.88 5.61
N ARG A 195 2.23 24.80 6.92
CA ARG A 195 2.83 25.89 7.69
C ARG A 195 4.35 25.98 7.44
N PRO A 196 4.93 27.19 7.48
CA PRO A 196 6.39 27.34 7.48
C PRO A 196 7.04 26.51 8.59
N GLY A 197 8.10 25.78 8.22
CA GLY A 197 8.85 24.91 9.13
C GLY A 197 8.30 23.49 9.27
N SER A 198 7.11 23.17 8.74
CA SER A 198 6.59 21.81 8.69
C SER A 198 7.35 20.93 7.68
N LEU A 199 7.24 19.61 7.83
CA LEU A 199 7.94 18.63 6.99
C LEU A 199 6.96 17.91 6.08
N PHE A 200 7.27 17.86 4.78
CA PHE A 200 6.65 16.96 3.83
C PHE A 200 7.62 15.82 3.51
N ILE A 201 7.21 14.58 3.77
CA ILE A 201 8.03 13.37 3.58
C ILE A 201 7.32 12.47 2.58
N SER A 202 8.00 12.14 1.48
CA SER A 202 7.53 11.15 0.52
C SER A 202 8.42 9.91 0.55
N SER A 203 7.80 8.73 0.54
CA SER A 203 8.50 7.47 0.39
C SER A 203 8.57 7.08 -1.09
N THR A 204 9.76 6.85 -1.60
CA THR A 204 10.08 6.33 -2.93
C THR A 204 9.81 7.31 -4.08
N PHE A 205 8.64 7.95 -4.11
CA PHE A 205 8.19 8.75 -5.25
C PHE A 205 8.54 10.22 -5.08
N SER A 206 9.27 10.75 -6.06
CA SER A 206 9.66 12.16 -6.10
C SER A 206 8.48 13.05 -6.54
N VAL A 207 8.55 14.30 -6.14
CA VAL A 207 7.71 15.35 -6.71
C VAL A 207 8.38 15.82 -8.01
N PRO A 208 7.68 15.88 -9.16
CA PRO A 208 8.23 16.40 -10.39
C PRO A 208 8.79 17.81 -10.22
N ASP A 209 9.95 18.07 -10.79
CA ASP A 209 10.64 19.37 -10.80
C ASP A 209 10.92 19.98 -9.41
N GLN A 210 10.89 19.15 -8.35
CA GLN A 210 11.15 19.61 -6.99
C GLN A 210 12.28 18.81 -6.33
N THR A 211 13.40 19.45 -6.13
CA THR A 211 14.52 18.81 -5.43
C THR A 211 14.23 18.74 -3.93
N PRO A 212 14.33 17.58 -3.28
CA PRO A 212 14.18 17.47 -1.83
C PRO A 212 15.35 18.14 -1.11
N HIS A 213 15.09 18.71 0.06
CA HIS A 213 16.13 19.25 0.94
C HIS A 213 17.03 18.14 1.49
N GLN A 214 16.47 16.94 1.68
CA GLN A 214 17.18 15.77 2.16
C GLN A 214 16.63 14.52 1.50
N SER A 215 17.54 13.59 1.14
CA SER A 215 17.20 12.26 0.65
C SER A 215 17.90 11.22 1.52
N ILE A 216 17.13 10.33 2.14
CA ILE A 216 17.61 9.29 3.05
C ILE A 216 17.38 7.95 2.39
N ALA A 217 18.47 7.23 2.09
CA ALA A 217 18.39 5.86 1.60
C ALA A 217 18.09 4.93 2.79
N VAL A 218 17.08 4.08 2.63
CA VAL A 218 16.72 3.04 3.60
C VAL A 218 17.15 1.69 3.04
N GLU A 219 17.97 0.97 3.76
CA GLU A 219 18.47 -0.35 3.36
C GLU A 219 17.40 -1.43 3.59
N ASP A 220 16.27 -1.32 2.90
CA ASP A 220 15.25 -2.35 2.86
C ASP A 220 15.29 -3.14 1.54
N MET A 221 14.41 -4.13 1.39
CA MET A 221 14.36 -4.98 0.19
C MET A 221 14.06 -4.18 -1.11
N HIS A 222 13.47 -3.00 -0.98
CA HIS A 222 13.08 -2.14 -2.09
C HIS A 222 14.03 -0.97 -2.32
N GLN A 223 15.12 -0.87 -1.52
CA GLN A 223 16.04 0.28 -1.55
C GLN A 223 15.28 1.60 -1.48
N THR A 224 14.32 1.67 -0.56
CA THR A 224 13.43 2.81 -0.38
C THR A 224 14.21 4.08 -0.11
N LYS A 225 13.77 5.20 -0.70
CA LYS A 225 14.30 6.53 -0.41
C LYS A 225 13.22 7.36 0.27
N LEU A 226 13.53 7.95 1.40
CA LEU A 226 12.71 9.00 1.98
C LEU A 226 13.17 10.36 1.46
N LEU A 227 12.27 11.05 0.82
CA LEU A 227 12.49 12.39 0.25
C LEU A 227 11.81 13.41 1.16
N VAL A 228 12.56 14.39 1.63
CA VAL A 228 12.11 15.33 2.67
C VAL A 228 12.19 16.76 2.15
N TRP A 229 11.09 17.47 2.27
CA TRP A 229 11.00 18.92 2.02
C TRP A 229 10.60 19.63 3.32
N ARG A 230 11.23 20.76 3.58
CA ARG A 230 10.84 21.69 4.65
C ARG A 230 10.07 22.85 4.00
N MET A 231 8.88 23.09 4.47
CA MET A 231 7.99 24.11 3.93
C MET A 231 8.29 25.48 4.54
#